data_9f912e45a8a12d90494a02d83ada26fd
#
_entry.id   9f912e45a8a12d90494a02d83ada26fd
#
_cell.length_a   1.000
_cell.length_b   1.000
_cell.length_c   1.000
_cell.angle_alpha   90.00
_cell.angle_beta   90.00
_cell.angle_gamma   90.00
#
_symmetry.space_group_name_H-M   'P 1'
#
loop_
_entity.id
_entity.type
_entity.pdbx_description
1 polymer ?
#
loop_
_entity_poly.entity_id
_entity_poly.type
_entity_poly.pdbx_seq_one_letter_code
_entity_poly.pdbx_strand_id
1 'polypeptide(L)'
;MGAKNTSDSIEAYIKSILARAGMVELKRSELADVFQVVPSQINYVIKTRFTESRGYIVESKRGGGGYIRIGKIEFSDRHQMLCGLYDSVGERVSQQVFADVIQLLFDEKIITEREGNLILSTASDSILGDGAAVIRARILKKILQQLDRKGMES
;
A
#
# COMPACT_ATOMS: atom_id res chain seq x y z
N MET A 1 -31.41 -10.75 -16.24
CA MET A 1 -30.03 -10.48 -15.86
C MET A 1 -29.26 -9.80 -16.98
N GLY A 2 -28.79 -8.60 -16.76
CA GLY A 2 -28.05 -7.88 -17.76
C GLY A 2 -26.70 -8.56 -18.08
N ALA A 3 -26.26 -8.42 -19.32
CA ALA A 3 -24.90 -8.81 -19.68
C ALA A 3 -23.90 -7.98 -18.88
N LYS A 4 -22.75 -8.57 -18.58
CA LYS A 4 -21.65 -7.83 -17.99
C LYS A 4 -21.26 -6.70 -18.92
N ASN A 5 -21.06 -5.51 -18.38
CA ASN A 5 -20.52 -4.43 -19.17
C ASN A 5 -19.01 -4.66 -19.42
N THR A 6 -18.44 -3.88 -20.32
CA THR A 6 -17.04 -4.03 -20.68
C THR A 6 -16.12 -3.82 -19.47
N SER A 7 -16.45 -2.86 -18.60
CA SER A 7 -15.66 -2.61 -17.38
C SER A 7 -15.62 -3.82 -16.47
N ASP A 8 -16.76 -4.51 -16.32
CA ASP A 8 -16.82 -5.74 -15.50
C ASP A 8 -15.98 -6.85 -16.11
N SER A 9 -15.98 -6.97 -17.43
CA SER A 9 -15.18 -7.97 -18.15
C SER A 9 -13.68 -7.72 -18.00
N ILE A 10 -13.25 -6.47 -18.09
CA ILE A 10 -11.87 -6.08 -17.88
C ILE A 10 -11.44 -6.37 -16.44
N GLU A 11 -12.28 -6.00 -15.48
CA GLU A 11 -12.03 -6.27 -14.07
C GLU A 11 -11.87 -7.78 -13.82
N ALA A 12 -12.77 -8.59 -14.33
CA ALA A 12 -12.74 -10.03 -14.17
C ALA A 12 -11.47 -10.65 -14.78
N TYR A 13 -11.05 -10.16 -15.94
CA TYR A 13 -9.83 -10.62 -16.61
C TYR A 13 -8.61 -10.35 -15.75
N ILE A 14 -8.46 -9.12 -15.25
CA ILE A 14 -7.32 -8.75 -14.40
C ILE A 14 -7.32 -9.56 -13.11
N LYS A 15 -8.47 -9.71 -12.47
CA LYS A 15 -8.61 -10.50 -11.23
C LYS A 15 -8.25 -11.96 -11.44
N SER A 16 -8.54 -12.52 -12.61
CA SER A 16 -8.18 -13.91 -12.91
C SER A 16 -6.67 -14.11 -12.96
N ILE A 17 -5.94 -13.13 -13.47
CA ILE A 17 -4.47 -13.18 -13.51
C ILE A 17 -3.90 -12.99 -12.08
N LEU A 18 -4.46 -12.04 -11.32
CA LEU A 18 -4.03 -11.81 -9.94
C LEU A 18 -4.23 -13.05 -9.06
N ALA A 19 -5.33 -13.77 -9.26
CA ALA A 19 -5.60 -14.99 -8.50
C ALA A 19 -4.56 -16.08 -8.75
N ARG A 20 -4.00 -16.15 -9.97
CA ARG A 20 -3.01 -17.15 -10.33
C ARG A 20 -1.58 -16.74 -10.00
N ALA A 21 -1.24 -15.47 -10.25
CA ALA A 21 0.14 -15.00 -10.21
C ALA A 21 0.44 -14.03 -9.05
N GLY A 22 -0.58 -13.52 -8.37
CA GLY A 22 -0.41 -12.54 -7.29
C GLY A 22 -0.13 -11.13 -7.78
N MET A 23 0.34 -10.98 -9.00
CA MET A 23 0.66 -9.71 -9.61
C MET A 23 0.43 -9.81 -11.12
N VAL A 24 0.10 -8.68 -11.73
CA VAL A 24 -0.06 -8.59 -13.18
C VAL A 24 0.65 -7.34 -13.69
N GLU A 25 1.38 -7.50 -14.80
CA GLU A 25 1.88 -6.38 -15.58
C GLU A 25 1.12 -6.35 -16.89
N LEU A 26 0.64 -5.18 -17.28
CA LEU A 26 -0.11 -5.04 -18.52
C LEU A 26 0.18 -3.69 -19.18
N LYS A 27 0.02 -3.68 -20.49
CA LYS A 27 0.07 -2.44 -21.28
C LYS A 27 -1.36 -2.01 -21.61
N ARG A 28 -1.66 -0.74 -21.35
CA ARG A 28 -3.01 -0.20 -21.60
C ARG A 28 -3.46 -0.42 -23.04
N SER A 29 -2.54 -0.17 -23.99
CA SER A 29 -2.87 -0.31 -25.41
C SER A 29 -3.19 -1.75 -25.80
N GLU A 30 -2.43 -2.71 -25.29
CA GLU A 30 -2.68 -4.12 -25.57
C GLU A 30 -4.01 -4.58 -24.98
N LEU A 31 -4.30 -4.18 -23.75
CA LEU A 31 -5.56 -4.55 -23.10
C LEU A 31 -6.75 -3.86 -23.79
N ALA A 32 -6.57 -2.61 -24.21
CA ALA A 32 -7.59 -1.89 -24.96
C ALA A 32 -7.91 -2.60 -26.28
N ASP A 33 -6.89 -3.12 -26.96
CA ASP A 33 -7.07 -3.87 -28.20
C ASP A 33 -7.83 -5.18 -27.96
N VAL A 34 -7.47 -5.89 -26.89
CA VAL A 34 -8.13 -7.16 -26.55
C VAL A 34 -9.63 -6.96 -26.30
N PHE A 35 -9.99 -5.90 -25.59
CA PHE A 35 -11.38 -5.62 -25.25
C PHE A 35 -12.07 -4.67 -26.23
N GLN A 36 -11.35 -4.23 -27.27
CA GLN A 36 -11.84 -3.30 -28.29
C GLN A 36 -12.45 -2.03 -27.68
N VAL A 37 -11.67 -1.42 -26.80
CA VAL A 37 -12.01 -0.17 -26.15
C VAL A 37 -10.85 0.80 -26.28
N VAL A 38 -11.10 2.07 -25.95
CA VAL A 38 -10.01 3.06 -25.91
C VAL A 38 -9.19 2.92 -24.62
N PRO A 39 -7.91 3.29 -24.62
CA PRO A 39 -7.08 3.19 -23.43
C PRO A 39 -7.63 3.90 -22.20
N SER A 40 -8.40 4.97 -22.38
CA SER A 40 -9.03 5.69 -21.27
C SER A 40 -10.04 4.82 -20.52
N GLN A 41 -10.66 3.86 -21.21
CA GLN A 41 -11.57 2.91 -20.58
C GLN A 41 -10.80 1.98 -19.63
N ILE A 42 -9.60 1.57 -20.04
CA ILE A 42 -8.73 0.76 -19.17
C ILE A 42 -8.33 1.55 -17.93
N ASN A 43 -7.94 2.82 -18.10
CA ASN A 43 -7.63 3.70 -16.98
C ASN A 43 -8.81 3.84 -16.01
N TYR A 44 -10.00 3.99 -16.54
CA TYR A 44 -11.22 4.11 -15.74
C TYR A 44 -11.43 2.86 -14.85
N VAL A 45 -11.30 1.69 -15.43
CA VAL A 45 -11.45 0.43 -14.69
C VAL A 45 -10.39 0.33 -13.58
N ILE A 46 -9.14 0.65 -13.90
CA ILE A 46 -8.06 0.57 -12.92
C ILE A 46 -8.29 1.57 -11.78
N LYS A 47 -8.63 2.79 -12.10
CA LYS A 47 -8.88 3.83 -11.09
C LYS A 47 -10.07 3.53 -10.18
N THR A 48 -11.10 2.89 -10.70
CA THR A 48 -12.35 2.68 -9.96
C THR A 48 -12.47 1.31 -9.32
N ARG A 49 -11.81 0.29 -9.87
CA ARG A 49 -11.96 -1.10 -9.42
C ARG A 49 -10.72 -1.66 -8.72
N PHE A 50 -9.55 -1.06 -8.91
CA PHE A 50 -8.29 -1.53 -8.32
C PHE A 50 -7.69 -0.46 -7.43
N THR A 51 -8.43 -0.09 -6.39
CA THR A 51 -8.04 0.95 -5.44
C THR A 51 -7.38 0.33 -4.21
N GLU A 52 -6.59 1.12 -3.49
CA GLU A 52 -6.00 0.71 -2.23
C GLU A 52 -7.07 0.27 -1.22
N SER A 53 -8.18 0.99 -1.17
CA SER A 53 -9.28 0.66 -0.26
C SER A 53 -9.91 -0.70 -0.57
N ARG A 54 -9.77 -1.19 -1.80
CA ARG A 54 -10.24 -2.51 -2.21
C ARG A 54 -9.17 -3.59 -2.11
N GLY A 55 -7.98 -3.22 -1.64
CA GLY A 55 -6.91 -4.18 -1.39
C GLY A 55 -5.91 -4.33 -2.53
N TYR A 56 -5.73 -3.31 -3.36
CA TYR A 56 -4.81 -3.36 -4.50
C TYR A 56 -3.77 -2.26 -4.45
N ILE A 57 -2.61 -2.53 -5.02
CA ILE A 57 -1.55 -1.54 -5.25
C ILE A 57 -1.34 -1.46 -6.75
N VAL A 58 -1.32 -0.25 -7.28
CA VAL A 58 -1.13 0.01 -8.70
C VAL A 58 0.08 0.91 -8.87
N GLU A 59 1.02 0.48 -9.72
CA GLU A 59 2.18 1.25 -10.10
C GLU A 59 2.14 1.45 -11.61
N SER A 60 2.37 2.68 -12.06
CA SER A 60 2.49 3.00 -13.47
C SER A 60 3.94 3.31 -13.79
N LYS A 61 4.46 2.72 -14.84
CA LYS A 61 5.80 2.99 -15.34
C LYS A 61 5.70 3.67 -16.69
N ARG A 62 6.44 4.75 -16.86
CA ARG A 62 6.56 5.45 -18.14
C ARG A 62 7.84 5.00 -18.82
N GLY A 63 7.85 5.00 -20.13
CA GLY A 63 8.98 4.57 -20.94
C GLY A 63 8.78 3.17 -21.48
N GLY A 64 9.36 2.87 -22.64
CA GLY A 64 9.21 1.57 -23.28
C GLY A 64 7.77 1.20 -23.63
N GLY A 65 6.90 2.19 -23.91
CA GLY A 65 5.50 1.96 -24.22
C GLY A 65 4.56 2.01 -23.00
N GLY A 66 5.09 2.24 -21.79
CA GLY A 66 4.30 2.41 -20.58
C GLY A 66 3.53 1.17 -20.16
N TYR A 67 3.72 0.72 -18.96
CA TYR A 67 2.97 -0.42 -18.42
C TYR A 67 2.44 -0.12 -17.03
N ILE A 68 1.45 -0.91 -16.61
CA ILE A 68 0.86 -0.84 -15.29
C ILE A 68 1.14 -2.15 -14.60
N ARG A 69 1.54 -2.07 -13.35
CA ARG A 69 1.69 -3.23 -12.47
C ARG A 69 0.62 -3.15 -11.38
N ILE A 70 -0.17 -4.21 -11.24
CA ILE A 70 -1.20 -4.32 -10.23
C ILE A 70 -0.89 -5.51 -9.34
N GLY A 71 -0.90 -5.31 -8.03
CA GLY A 71 -0.73 -6.37 -7.06
C GLY A 71 -1.82 -6.32 -6.01
N LYS A 72 -2.12 -7.48 -5.44
CA LYS A 72 -3.03 -7.56 -4.31
C LYS A 72 -2.27 -7.27 -3.03
N ILE A 73 -2.85 -6.48 -2.13
CA ILE A 73 -2.28 -6.23 -0.83
C ILE A 73 -2.42 -7.51 -0.01
N GLU A 74 -1.30 -8.04 0.44
CA GLU A 74 -1.28 -9.12 1.42
C GLU A 74 -0.86 -8.55 2.76
N PHE A 75 -1.48 -9.05 3.83
CA PHE A 75 -1.16 -8.60 5.17
C PHE A 75 -0.18 -9.55 5.84
N SER A 76 0.60 -9.01 6.74
CA SER A 76 1.61 -9.75 7.48
C SER A 76 0.98 -10.73 8.48
N ASP A 77 1.79 -11.66 8.98
CA ASP A 77 1.41 -12.58 10.04
C ASP A 77 1.09 -11.84 11.35
N ARG A 78 1.51 -10.58 11.46
CA ARG A 78 1.28 -9.72 12.63
C ARG A 78 0.14 -8.73 12.40
N HIS A 79 -0.74 -9.01 11.43
CA HIS A 79 -1.80 -8.08 11.03
C HIS A 79 -2.64 -7.60 12.20
N GLN A 80 -3.11 -8.51 13.05
CA GLN A 80 -3.98 -8.14 14.19
C GLN A 80 -3.25 -7.21 15.17
N MET A 81 -2.01 -7.51 15.48
CA MET A 81 -1.20 -6.69 16.38
C MET A 81 -0.97 -5.29 15.78
N LEU A 82 -0.59 -5.23 14.50
CA LEU A 82 -0.30 -3.96 13.84
C LEU A 82 -1.56 -3.11 13.69
N CYS A 83 -2.70 -3.72 13.38
CA CYS A 83 -3.98 -3.01 13.36
C CYS A 83 -4.35 -2.47 14.73
N GLY A 84 -4.15 -3.25 15.79
CA GLY A 84 -4.40 -2.80 17.14
C GLY A 84 -3.54 -1.60 17.52
N LEU A 85 -2.26 -1.63 17.18
CA LEU A 85 -1.37 -0.50 17.40
C LEU A 85 -1.82 0.72 16.60
N TYR A 86 -2.14 0.54 15.32
CA TYR A 86 -2.61 1.62 14.45
C TYR A 86 -3.85 2.31 15.04
N ASP A 87 -4.81 1.52 15.48
CA ASP A 87 -6.06 2.04 16.04
C ASP A 87 -5.83 2.78 17.36
N SER A 88 -4.78 2.43 18.10
CA SER A 88 -4.44 3.08 19.35
C SER A 88 -3.72 4.42 19.16
N VAL A 89 -3.18 4.69 17.97
CA VAL A 89 -2.46 5.94 17.70
C VAL A 89 -3.46 7.08 17.56
N GLY A 90 -3.37 8.05 18.47
CA GLY A 90 -4.19 9.25 18.41
C GLY A 90 -3.66 10.27 17.39
N GLU A 91 -4.15 11.49 17.49
CA GLU A 91 -3.72 12.59 16.62
C GLU A 91 -2.35 13.15 17.01
N ARG A 92 -1.91 12.87 18.24
CA ARG A 92 -0.65 13.37 18.79
C ARG A 92 0.09 12.22 19.47
N VAL A 93 1.37 12.11 19.19
CA VAL A 93 2.24 11.09 19.79
C VAL A 93 3.49 11.76 20.34
N SER A 94 3.73 11.59 21.65
CA SER A 94 4.94 12.11 22.28
C SER A 94 6.17 11.33 21.79
N GLN A 95 7.34 11.93 21.97
CA GLN A 95 8.59 11.26 21.65
C GLN A 95 8.76 9.97 22.43
N GLN A 96 8.34 9.95 23.70
CA GLN A 96 8.44 8.76 24.54
C GLN A 96 7.51 7.64 24.06
N VAL A 97 6.25 7.96 23.77
CA VAL A 97 5.30 6.96 23.27
C VAL A 97 5.76 6.41 21.93
N PHE A 98 6.26 7.26 21.06
CA PHE A 98 6.81 6.82 19.77
C PHE A 98 7.96 5.84 19.98
N ALA A 99 8.89 6.16 20.87
CA ALA A 99 10.01 5.29 21.19
C ALA A 99 9.54 3.94 21.76
N ASP A 100 8.53 3.98 22.61
CA ASP A 100 7.97 2.75 23.20
C ASP A 100 7.35 1.84 22.13
N VAL A 101 6.65 2.40 21.16
CA VAL A 101 6.07 1.60 20.07
C VAL A 101 7.18 1.02 19.18
N ILE A 102 8.20 1.81 18.84
CA ILE A 102 9.32 1.32 18.05
C ILE A 102 10.07 0.20 18.81
N GLN A 103 10.25 0.34 20.12
CA GLN A 103 10.86 -0.70 20.93
C GLN A 103 10.03 -1.98 20.91
N LEU A 104 8.71 -1.87 21.01
CA LEU A 104 7.81 -3.02 20.92
C LEU A 104 7.95 -3.72 19.57
N LEU A 105 8.00 -2.97 18.47
CA LEU A 105 8.17 -3.55 17.13
C LEU A 105 9.50 -4.30 17.02
N PHE A 106 10.56 -3.78 17.63
CA PHE A 106 11.85 -4.46 17.68
C PHE A 106 11.77 -5.73 18.54
N ASP A 107 11.16 -5.65 19.73
CA ASP A 107 11.04 -6.79 20.64
C ASP A 107 10.25 -7.93 20.00
N GLU A 108 9.24 -7.60 19.22
CA GLU A 108 8.42 -8.57 18.47
C GLU A 108 9.08 -9.02 17.17
N LYS A 109 10.30 -8.59 16.90
CA LYS A 109 11.08 -8.97 15.72
C LYS A 109 10.43 -8.56 14.39
N ILE A 110 9.62 -7.51 14.41
CA ILE A 110 9.00 -6.96 13.20
C ILE A 110 9.98 -6.06 12.48
N ILE A 111 10.81 -5.33 13.23
CA ILE A 111 11.87 -4.48 12.66
C ILE A 111 13.21 -4.88 13.27
N THR A 112 14.28 -4.54 12.55
CA THR A 112 15.65 -4.74 13.04
C THR A 112 16.04 -3.58 13.97
N GLU A 113 17.10 -3.77 14.75
CA GLU A 113 17.66 -2.72 15.59
C GLU A 113 18.06 -1.50 14.75
N ARG A 114 18.68 -1.74 13.60
CA ARG A 114 19.10 -0.67 12.70
C ARG A 114 17.90 0.13 12.17
N GLU A 115 16.85 -0.56 11.75
CA GLU A 115 15.63 0.09 11.31
C GLU A 115 15.01 0.94 12.41
N GLY A 116 14.93 0.41 13.62
CA GLY A 116 14.43 1.15 14.78
C GLY A 116 15.24 2.39 15.09
N ASN A 117 16.56 2.27 15.07
CA ASN A 117 17.46 3.41 15.35
C ASN A 117 17.34 4.50 14.28
N LEU A 118 17.24 4.11 13.02
CA LEU A 118 17.03 5.08 11.93
C LEU A 118 15.71 5.83 12.09
N ILE A 119 14.64 5.11 12.39
CA ILE A 119 13.33 5.72 12.61
C ILE A 119 13.38 6.70 13.79
N LEU A 120 13.92 6.26 14.93
CA LEU A 120 14.00 7.09 16.13
C LEU A 120 14.83 8.36 15.89
N SER A 121 15.90 8.26 15.14
CA SER A 121 16.78 9.41 14.87
C SER A 121 16.11 10.52 14.09
N THR A 122 15.04 10.21 13.34
CA THR A 122 14.34 11.17 12.48
C THR A 122 13.08 11.74 13.13
N ALA A 123 12.65 11.20 14.27
CA ALA A 123 11.35 11.54 14.86
C ALA A 123 11.46 12.33 16.17
N SER A 124 12.64 12.86 16.48
CA SER A 124 12.84 13.69 17.67
C SER A 124 12.21 15.07 17.50
N ASP A 125 11.92 15.71 18.62
CA ASP A 125 11.38 17.08 18.61
C ASP A 125 12.31 18.04 17.89
N SER A 126 13.64 17.87 18.06
CA SER A 126 14.63 18.74 17.43
C SER A 126 14.62 18.62 15.90
N ILE A 127 14.32 17.45 15.37
CA ILE A 127 14.24 17.24 13.91
C ILE A 127 12.88 17.69 13.37
N LEU A 128 11.80 17.32 14.03
CA LEU A 128 10.45 17.59 13.53
C LEU A 128 9.97 19.02 13.79
N GLY A 129 10.50 19.67 14.81
CA GLY A 129 10.17 21.06 15.10
C GLY A 129 8.75 21.25 15.61
N ASP A 130 8.16 22.41 15.31
CA ASP A 130 6.81 22.75 15.75
C ASP A 130 5.81 21.75 15.13
N GLY A 131 4.87 21.32 15.96
CA GLY A 131 3.90 20.31 15.53
C GLY A 131 4.45 18.89 15.52
N ALA A 132 5.59 18.65 16.15
CA ALA A 132 6.25 17.35 16.17
C ALA A 132 5.33 16.22 16.60
N ALA A 133 4.49 16.43 17.61
CA ALA A 133 3.59 15.39 18.10
C ALA A 133 2.56 14.95 17.04
N VAL A 134 2.04 15.89 16.26
CA VAL A 134 1.09 15.58 15.18
C VAL A 134 1.80 14.87 14.03
N ILE A 135 2.97 15.37 13.65
CA ILE A 135 3.78 14.76 12.59
C ILE A 135 4.18 13.34 12.98
N ARG A 136 4.59 13.16 14.23
CA ARG A 136 5.00 11.84 14.75
C ARG A 136 3.85 10.84 14.70
N ALA A 137 2.62 11.27 14.99
CA ALA A 137 1.45 10.42 14.88
C ALA A 137 1.23 9.94 13.43
N ARG A 138 1.39 10.85 12.48
CA ARG A 138 1.28 10.51 11.05
C ARG A 138 2.37 9.56 10.60
N ILE A 139 3.60 9.79 11.03
CA ILE A 139 4.74 8.91 10.73
C ILE A 139 4.47 7.51 11.27
N LEU A 140 4.04 7.41 12.52
CA LEU A 140 3.80 6.13 13.16
C LEU A 140 2.70 5.33 12.45
N LYS A 141 1.61 5.98 12.12
CA LYS A 141 0.53 5.33 11.37
C LYS A 141 1.02 4.78 10.03
N LYS A 142 1.83 5.56 9.33
CA LYS A 142 2.38 5.13 8.03
C LYS A 142 3.33 3.95 8.19
N ILE A 143 4.18 3.97 9.20
CA ILE A 143 5.10 2.86 9.49
C ILE A 143 4.30 1.59 9.75
N LEU A 144 3.28 1.66 10.61
CA LEU A 144 2.48 0.50 10.96
C LEU A 144 1.76 -0.09 9.74
N GLN A 145 1.20 0.77 8.88
CA GLN A 145 0.60 0.32 7.63
C GLN A 145 1.62 -0.37 6.73
N GLN A 146 2.80 0.23 6.59
CA GLN A 146 3.82 -0.28 5.69
C GLN A 146 4.37 -1.63 6.17
N LEU A 147 4.54 -1.78 7.48
CA LEU A 147 5.00 -3.04 8.07
C LEU A 147 3.97 -4.17 7.91
N ASP A 148 2.69 -3.83 7.88
CA ASP A 148 1.63 -4.81 7.76
C ASP A 148 1.43 -5.31 6.33
N ARG A 149 2.06 -4.68 5.36
CA ARG A 149 1.94 -5.07 3.96
C ARG A 149 3.09 -5.98 3.57
N LYS A 150 2.74 -7.13 3.01
CA LYS A 150 3.71 -7.87 2.20
C LYS A 150 3.76 -7.13 0.87
N GLY A 151 4.82 -6.37 0.67
CA GLY A 151 4.91 -5.49 -0.48
C GLY A 151 4.96 -6.25 -1.80
N MET A 152 4.63 -5.55 -2.89
CA MET A 152 5.00 -6.02 -4.21
C MET A 152 6.50 -5.89 -4.32
N GLU A 153 7.18 -7.03 -4.44
CA GLU A 153 8.61 -7.01 -4.69
C GLU A 153 8.86 -6.57 -6.14
N SER A 154 9.76 -5.65 -6.27
CA SER A 154 10.15 -5.15 -7.58
C SER A 154 11.12 -6.10 -8.27
#